data_f7aa78ba83277c1d863e536509dc2078
#
_entry.id   f7aa78ba83277c1d863e536509dc2078
#
_cell.length_a   1.000
_cell.length_b   1.000
_cell.length_c   1.000
_cell.angle_alpha   90.00
_cell.angle_beta   90.00
_cell.angle_gamma   90.00
#
_symmetry.space_group_name_H-M   'P 1'
#
loop_
_entity.id
_entity.type
_entity.pdbx_description
1 polymer ?
#
loop_
_entity_poly.entity_id
_entity_poly.type
_entity_poly.pdbx_seq_one_letter_code
_entity_poly.pdbx_strand_id
1 'polypeptide(L)'
;MRPGRYAGRAEIPLIGKASPTPAFTENIKLQLTELIRQNFNHPSIFCWSLFNELCEGDVKKLIQELNEVAHKEDPGRLTVAAANVENRPENVITDIMAYNTYPGWYWAQPSTMKSSVAHWNRLVGSKGICVSEYGAGANIWHHQQDVQSAPKTDGIFHPEEWQAIVHEQNYRGISSSDFVWGSFVWNMFDFASASRNEGDILGLNDKGLVTYDRKVKKDAFYFYQSAWSESPVLHITSKRDIARREPATDIKIYSNCDHIHLKVNGQDCGHPDREDNILIWKNVSLKKGENRIEASGKKGTVDLTDQCKWVLLDKKK
;
A
#
# COMPACT_ATOMS: atom_id res chain seq x y z
N MET A 1 -7.24 -12.30 9.72
CA MET A 1 -8.70 -12.16 9.45
C MET A 1 -9.24 -13.48 8.92
N ARG A 2 -10.43 -13.89 9.31
CA ARG A 2 -11.05 -15.09 8.72
C ARG A 2 -11.36 -14.82 7.24
N PRO A 3 -11.20 -15.80 6.34
CA PRO A 3 -11.51 -15.64 4.92
C PRO A 3 -12.95 -15.12 4.75
N GLY A 4 -13.13 -14.07 3.92
CA GLY A 4 -14.45 -13.54 3.56
C GLY A 4 -15.04 -12.45 4.46
N ARG A 5 -14.31 -11.92 5.43
CA ARG A 5 -14.74 -10.75 6.21
C ARG A 5 -13.94 -9.53 5.81
N TYR A 6 -14.61 -8.60 5.12
CA TYR A 6 -14.07 -7.29 4.82
C TYR A 6 -14.56 -6.30 5.87
N ALA A 7 -13.65 -5.51 6.43
CA ALA A 7 -13.97 -4.37 7.27
C ALA A 7 -13.59 -3.10 6.50
N GLY A 8 -14.47 -2.13 6.48
CA GLY A 8 -14.29 -0.90 5.71
C GLY A 8 -14.77 0.31 6.49
N ARG A 9 -14.30 1.48 6.08
CA ARG A 9 -14.85 2.77 6.48
C ARG A 9 -15.73 3.32 5.35
N ALA A 10 -16.84 3.97 5.69
CA ALA A 10 -17.60 4.75 4.75
C ALA A 10 -17.33 6.25 4.99
N GLU A 11 -17.04 6.98 3.95
CA GLU A 11 -16.54 8.36 4.01
C GLU A 11 -17.38 9.30 3.19
N ILE A 12 -17.68 10.49 3.73
CA ILE A 12 -18.29 11.58 2.95
C ILE A 12 -17.21 12.30 2.11
N PRO A 13 -17.57 12.89 0.97
CA PRO A 13 -16.61 13.52 0.04
C PRO A 13 -16.18 14.92 0.49
N LEU A 14 -15.71 15.06 1.74
CA LEU A 14 -15.17 16.31 2.28
C LEU A 14 -13.65 16.25 2.25
N ILE A 15 -13.03 16.92 1.27
CA ILE A 15 -11.59 16.80 1.00
C ILE A 15 -10.92 18.16 0.71
N GLY A 16 -9.65 18.29 1.08
CA GLY A 16 -8.75 19.37 0.67
C GLY A 16 -9.04 20.69 1.37
N LYS A 17 -9.75 21.58 0.70
CA LYS A 17 -10.11 22.91 1.21
C LYS A 17 -11.61 23.02 1.39
N ALA A 18 -12.03 23.44 2.56
CA ALA A 18 -13.43 23.74 2.83
C ALA A 18 -13.61 25.17 3.41
N SER A 19 -14.59 25.88 2.91
CA SER A 19 -15.03 27.17 3.42
C SER A 19 -16.51 27.05 3.77
N PRO A 20 -16.86 26.63 5.00
CA PRO A 20 -18.22 26.31 5.38
C PRO A 20 -19.12 27.55 5.31
N THR A 21 -20.07 27.55 4.36
CA THR A 21 -21.25 28.43 4.39
C THR A 21 -22.40 27.70 5.07
N PRO A 22 -23.46 28.38 5.54
CA PRO A 22 -24.63 27.70 6.10
C PRO A 22 -25.23 26.65 5.14
N ALA A 23 -25.38 26.97 3.87
CA ALA A 23 -25.90 26.02 2.87
C ALA A 23 -24.97 24.82 2.68
N PHE A 24 -23.64 25.03 2.62
CA PHE A 24 -22.67 23.94 2.54
C PHE A 24 -22.75 23.04 3.78
N THR A 25 -22.81 23.64 4.97
CA THR A 25 -22.88 22.91 6.24
C THR A 25 -24.12 22.02 6.31
N GLU A 26 -25.28 22.55 5.93
CA GLU A 26 -26.52 21.76 5.91
C GLU A 26 -26.46 20.64 4.86
N ASN A 27 -25.91 20.92 3.69
CA ASN A 27 -25.80 19.90 2.64
C ASN A 27 -24.87 18.75 3.06
N ILE A 28 -23.71 19.03 3.65
CA ILE A 28 -22.75 17.96 4.05
C ILE A 28 -23.29 17.13 5.24
N LYS A 29 -24.04 17.76 6.16
CA LYS A 29 -24.77 17.04 7.22
C LYS A 29 -25.82 16.09 6.65
N LEU A 30 -26.57 16.56 5.66
CA LEU A 30 -27.55 15.72 4.97
C LEU A 30 -26.88 14.53 4.30
N GLN A 31 -25.79 14.75 3.54
CA GLN A 31 -25.02 13.69 2.92
C GLN A 31 -24.52 12.64 3.94
N LEU A 32 -24.01 13.10 5.09
CA LEU A 32 -23.57 12.18 6.16
C LEU A 32 -24.76 11.36 6.71
N THR A 33 -25.87 12.02 6.97
CA THR A 33 -27.10 11.35 7.44
C THR A 33 -27.57 10.30 6.44
N GLU A 34 -27.62 10.63 5.16
CA GLU A 34 -28.02 9.71 4.09
C GLU A 34 -27.02 8.54 3.98
N LEU A 35 -25.70 8.81 4.00
CA LEU A 35 -24.68 7.80 3.98
C LEU A 35 -24.87 6.78 5.10
N ILE A 36 -25.09 7.26 6.34
CA ILE A 36 -25.26 6.40 7.52
C ILE A 36 -26.55 5.58 7.37
N ARG A 37 -27.68 6.21 7.09
CA ARG A 37 -28.98 5.53 7.01
C ARG A 37 -29.05 4.49 5.89
N GLN A 38 -28.46 4.78 4.72
CA GLN A 38 -28.38 3.84 3.61
C GLN A 38 -27.51 2.62 3.92
N ASN A 39 -26.47 2.80 4.71
CA ASN A 39 -25.46 1.79 4.95
C ASN A 39 -25.47 1.21 6.38
N PHE A 40 -26.42 1.59 7.20
CA PHE A 40 -26.51 1.19 8.61
C PHE A 40 -26.44 -0.34 8.80
N ASN A 41 -27.14 -1.08 7.94
CA ASN A 41 -27.21 -2.54 8.00
C ASN A 41 -26.02 -3.27 7.35
N HIS A 42 -24.97 -2.57 6.95
CA HIS A 42 -23.75 -3.19 6.42
C HIS A 42 -22.74 -3.50 7.54
N PRO A 43 -22.63 -4.75 8.02
CA PRO A 43 -21.75 -5.10 9.14
C PRO A 43 -20.26 -4.99 8.81
N SER A 44 -19.90 -4.86 7.55
CA SER A 44 -18.53 -4.63 7.10
C SER A 44 -18.07 -3.19 7.34
N ILE A 45 -18.97 -2.23 7.49
CA ILE A 45 -18.62 -0.85 7.85
C ILE A 45 -18.43 -0.81 9.36
N PHE A 46 -17.22 -0.49 9.82
CA PHE A 46 -16.91 -0.41 11.24
C PHE A 46 -16.82 1.02 11.77
N CYS A 47 -16.67 2.02 10.89
CA CYS A 47 -16.62 3.43 11.26
C CYS A 47 -17.09 4.35 10.12
N TRP A 48 -17.48 5.57 10.50
CA TRP A 48 -17.88 6.65 9.61
C TRP A 48 -16.76 7.67 9.49
N SER A 49 -16.29 7.95 8.28
CA SER A 49 -15.20 8.86 8.02
C SER A 49 -15.74 10.24 7.65
N LEU A 50 -15.29 11.26 8.40
CA LEU A 50 -15.86 12.61 8.31
C LEU A 50 -15.13 13.52 7.34
N PHE A 51 -13.86 13.24 7.03
CA PHE A 51 -13.11 13.99 6.02
C PHE A 51 -11.86 13.22 5.55
N ASN A 52 -11.35 13.64 4.41
CA ASN A 52 -10.06 13.24 3.86
C ASN A 52 -9.19 14.48 3.57
N GLU A 53 -7.99 14.56 4.14
CA GLU A 53 -6.95 15.53 3.79
C GLU A 53 -7.39 17.00 3.82
N LEU A 54 -8.12 17.42 4.82
CA LEU A 54 -8.43 18.83 5.01
C LEU A 54 -7.15 19.59 5.37
N CYS A 55 -6.67 20.42 4.48
CA CYS A 55 -5.42 21.18 4.64
C CYS A 55 -5.63 22.69 4.82
N GLU A 56 -6.80 23.22 4.45
CA GLU A 56 -7.12 24.65 4.55
C GLU A 56 -8.56 24.91 5.05
N GLY A 57 -8.75 26.11 5.62
CA GLY A 57 -10.04 26.58 6.12
C GLY A 57 -10.21 26.41 7.64
N ASP A 58 -11.13 27.17 8.21
CA ASP A 58 -11.58 26.97 9.60
C ASP A 58 -12.79 26.04 9.60
N VAL A 59 -12.50 24.76 9.78
CA VAL A 59 -13.49 23.67 9.69
C VAL A 59 -13.78 23.01 11.04
N LYS A 60 -13.13 23.44 12.12
CA LYS A 60 -13.26 22.82 13.45
C LYS A 60 -14.73 22.67 13.86
N LYS A 61 -15.51 23.74 13.76
CA LYS A 61 -16.93 23.72 14.12
C LYS A 61 -17.72 22.77 13.23
N LEU A 62 -17.47 22.77 11.91
CA LEU A 62 -18.13 21.85 10.98
C LEU A 62 -17.85 20.39 11.36
N ILE A 63 -16.59 20.04 11.64
CA ILE A 63 -16.26 18.66 12.00
C ILE A 63 -16.87 18.26 13.35
N GLN A 64 -16.96 19.16 14.31
CA GLN A 64 -17.69 18.90 15.56
C GLN A 64 -19.17 18.59 15.30
N GLU A 65 -19.84 19.42 14.49
CA GLU A 65 -21.25 19.19 14.13
C GLU A 65 -21.45 17.89 13.34
N LEU A 66 -20.54 17.54 12.43
CA LEU A 66 -20.60 16.26 11.71
C LEU A 66 -20.38 15.07 12.65
N ASN A 67 -19.47 15.19 13.61
CA ASN A 67 -19.25 14.16 14.62
C ASN A 67 -20.51 13.92 15.48
N GLU A 68 -21.18 14.99 15.89
CA GLU A 68 -22.45 14.92 16.62
C GLU A 68 -23.56 14.26 15.77
N VAL A 69 -23.66 14.60 14.48
CA VAL A 69 -24.60 13.97 13.54
C VAL A 69 -24.33 12.49 13.42
N ALA A 70 -23.06 12.09 13.25
CA ALA A 70 -22.71 10.68 13.11
C ALA A 70 -23.10 9.87 14.36
N HIS A 71 -22.79 10.35 15.55
CA HIS A 71 -23.16 9.66 16.80
C HIS A 71 -24.66 9.66 17.07
N LYS A 72 -25.39 10.67 16.62
CA LYS A 72 -26.87 10.70 16.71
C LYS A 72 -27.52 9.67 15.80
N GLU A 73 -27.04 9.53 14.57
CA GLU A 73 -27.58 8.60 13.58
C GLU A 73 -27.13 7.15 13.84
N ASP A 74 -25.92 6.96 14.34
CA ASP A 74 -25.36 5.64 14.67
C ASP A 74 -24.44 5.71 15.91
N PRO A 75 -25.00 5.57 17.12
CA PRO A 75 -24.21 5.59 18.35
C PRO A 75 -23.34 4.34 18.56
N GLY A 76 -23.50 3.32 17.73
CA GLY A 76 -22.79 2.04 17.85
C GLY A 76 -21.47 1.96 17.11
N ARG A 77 -21.22 2.89 16.15
CA ARG A 77 -19.99 2.92 15.37
C ARG A 77 -19.15 4.14 15.67
N LEU A 78 -17.84 3.96 15.56
CA LEU A 78 -16.86 5.02 15.75
C LEU A 78 -16.82 5.98 14.56
N THR A 79 -16.37 7.20 14.82
CA THR A 79 -16.01 8.16 13.79
C THR A 79 -14.50 8.18 13.57
N VAL A 80 -14.06 8.47 12.33
CA VAL A 80 -12.66 8.58 11.93
C VAL A 80 -12.47 9.77 11.01
N ALA A 81 -11.26 10.29 10.94
CA ALA A 81 -10.85 11.26 9.94
C ALA A 81 -9.47 10.88 9.40
N ALA A 82 -9.23 11.10 8.11
CA ALA A 82 -7.95 10.88 7.46
C ALA A 82 -7.23 12.21 7.24
N ALA A 83 -6.16 12.45 8.00
CA ALA A 83 -5.37 13.67 7.92
C ALA A 83 -4.07 13.45 7.14
N ASN A 84 -3.58 14.49 6.48
CA ASN A 84 -2.24 14.54 5.87
C ASN A 84 -1.41 15.74 6.39
N VAL A 85 -2.03 16.58 7.20
CA VAL A 85 -1.40 17.76 7.84
C VAL A 85 -1.46 17.62 9.35
N GLU A 86 -0.34 17.86 10.01
CA GLU A 86 -0.22 17.77 11.47
C GLU A 86 -0.77 19.03 12.17
N ASN A 87 -1.02 18.89 13.48
CA ASN A 87 -1.33 20.01 14.38
C ASN A 87 -2.58 20.83 14.04
N ARG A 88 -3.54 20.24 13.32
CA ARG A 88 -4.83 20.88 13.09
C ARG A 88 -5.83 20.48 14.19
N PRO A 89 -6.63 21.43 14.70
CA PRO A 89 -7.55 21.17 15.82
C PRO A 89 -8.66 20.18 15.47
N GLU A 90 -9.06 20.06 14.20
CA GLU A 90 -10.03 19.09 13.74
C GLU A 90 -9.51 17.65 13.75
N ASN A 91 -8.18 17.44 13.71
CA ASN A 91 -7.58 16.11 13.70
C ASN A 91 -7.85 15.27 14.96
N VAL A 92 -8.35 15.86 16.04
CA VAL A 92 -8.58 15.17 17.32
C VAL A 92 -10.06 15.14 17.74
N ILE A 93 -10.96 15.54 16.84
CA ILE A 93 -12.41 15.60 17.13
C ILE A 93 -13.06 14.22 17.05
N THR A 94 -12.68 13.42 16.06
CA THR A 94 -13.22 12.07 15.87
C THR A 94 -12.74 11.09 16.95
N ASP A 95 -13.45 9.98 17.13
CA ASP A 95 -13.10 8.98 18.13
C ASP A 95 -11.73 8.36 17.89
N ILE A 96 -11.40 8.11 16.64
CA ILE A 96 -10.11 7.56 16.19
C ILE A 96 -9.56 8.40 15.04
N MET A 97 -8.22 8.38 14.91
CA MET A 97 -7.53 9.13 13.88
C MET A 97 -6.80 8.23 12.89
N ALA A 98 -6.76 8.70 11.65
CA ALA A 98 -6.02 8.07 10.58
C ALA A 98 -5.15 9.10 9.84
N TYR A 99 -4.01 8.64 9.31
CA TYR A 99 -3.08 9.50 8.56
C TYR A 99 -2.81 8.92 7.18
N ASN A 100 -2.95 9.77 6.16
CA ASN A 100 -2.49 9.54 4.81
C ASN A 100 -1.01 9.92 4.74
N THR A 101 -0.15 8.97 4.37
CA THR A 101 1.29 9.22 4.40
C THR A 101 2.05 8.33 3.43
N TYR A 102 3.05 8.92 2.79
CA TYR A 102 3.75 8.27 1.68
C TYR A 102 5.27 8.40 1.82
N PRO A 103 5.90 7.95 2.93
CA PRO A 103 7.35 7.95 3.02
C PRO A 103 7.96 6.99 2.00
N GLY A 104 8.98 7.47 1.29
CA GLY A 104 9.57 6.78 0.16
C GLY A 104 8.89 7.07 -1.18
N TRP A 105 7.74 7.77 -1.18
CA TRP A 105 7.11 8.25 -2.40
C TRP A 105 7.13 9.76 -2.49
N TYR A 106 6.42 10.49 -1.63
CA TYR A 106 6.40 11.96 -1.66
C TYR A 106 7.45 12.60 -0.76
N TRP A 107 7.96 11.90 0.23
CA TRP A 107 8.91 12.43 1.18
C TRP A 107 9.74 11.32 1.84
N ALA A 108 10.92 11.68 2.35
CA ALA A 108 11.84 10.83 3.13
C ALA A 108 12.15 9.46 2.50
N GLN A 109 12.63 8.54 3.31
CA GLN A 109 12.90 7.15 2.94
C GLN A 109 11.75 6.24 3.41
N PRO A 110 11.47 5.12 2.74
CA PRO A 110 10.41 4.20 3.14
C PRO A 110 10.54 3.71 4.58
N SER A 111 11.76 3.54 5.07
CA SER A 111 12.07 3.08 6.44
C SER A 111 11.63 4.05 7.54
N THR A 112 11.31 5.31 7.21
CA THR A 112 10.86 6.30 8.19
C THR A 112 9.43 6.08 8.69
N MET A 113 8.67 5.17 8.07
CA MET A 113 7.27 4.89 8.46
C MET A 113 7.14 4.60 9.96
N LYS A 114 8.03 3.78 10.54
CA LYS A 114 7.99 3.45 11.97
C LYS A 114 8.09 4.68 12.88
N SER A 115 9.00 5.59 12.57
CA SER A 115 9.15 6.83 13.35
C SER A 115 7.98 7.79 13.14
N SER A 116 7.42 7.82 11.95
CA SER A 116 6.27 8.65 11.60
C SER A 116 5.02 8.24 12.36
N VAL A 117 4.67 6.94 12.35
CA VAL A 117 3.50 6.46 13.10
C VAL A 117 3.68 6.67 14.61
N ALA A 118 4.88 6.52 15.15
CA ALA A 118 5.16 6.81 16.55
C ALA A 118 5.00 8.30 16.88
N HIS A 119 5.41 9.18 15.98
CA HIS A 119 5.22 10.63 16.12
C HIS A 119 3.74 10.99 16.15
N TRP A 120 2.95 10.53 15.19
CA TRP A 120 1.52 10.84 15.12
C TRP A 120 0.72 10.26 16.29
N ASN A 121 1.06 9.07 16.75
CA ASN A 121 0.42 8.53 17.95
C ASN A 121 0.60 9.44 19.17
N ARG A 122 1.77 10.08 19.31
CA ARG A 122 1.97 11.09 20.39
C ARG A 122 1.11 12.34 20.20
N LEU A 123 0.96 12.81 18.95
CA LEU A 123 0.15 14.01 18.65
C LEU A 123 -1.34 13.82 19.00
N VAL A 124 -1.87 12.62 18.85
CA VAL A 124 -3.28 12.32 19.19
C VAL A 124 -3.46 11.80 20.62
N GLY A 125 -2.47 11.98 21.50
CA GLY A 125 -2.56 11.60 22.90
C GLY A 125 -2.55 10.10 23.16
N SER A 126 -1.84 9.35 22.32
CA SER A 126 -1.66 7.89 22.43
C SER A 126 -2.97 7.07 22.40
N LYS A 127 -3.98 7.57 21.68
CA LYS A 127 -5.25 6.86 21.45
C LYS A 127 -5.14 5.69 20.47
N GLY A 128 -3.96 5.51 19.86
CA GLY A 128 -3.79 4.65 18.70
C GLY A 128 -4.17 5.35 17.39
N ILE A 129 -3.55 4.93 16.31
CA ILE A 129 -3.75 5.52 14.99
C ILE A 129 -3.96 4.46 13.92
N CYS A 130 -4.49 4.89 12.78
CA CYS A 130 -4.49 4.14 11.52
C CYS A 130 -3.60 4.82 10.50
N VAL A 131 -2.99 4.05 9.62
CA VAL A 131 -2.44 4.58 8.37
C VAL A 131 -3.49 4.39 7.29
N SER A 132 -4.23 5.45 6.96
CA SER A 132 -5.37 5.38 6.05
C SER A 132 -4.99 5.33 4.58
N GLU A 133 -3.80 5.82 4.25
CA GLU A 133 -3.22 5.65 2.92
C GLU A 133 -1.70 5.60 2.99
N TYR A 134 -1.11 4.66 2.25
CA TYR A 134 0.33 4.60 1.96
C TYR A 134 0.57 3.79 0.69
N GLY A 135 1.67 4.04 0.00
CA GLY A 135 2.03 3.33 -1.22
C GLY A 135 2.95 4.13 -2.15
N ALA A 136 3.16 3.61 -3.34
CA ALA A 136 3.97 4.21 -4.39
C ALA A 136 3.40 3.87 -5.76
N GLY A 137 3.67 4.71 -6.76
CA GLY A 137 3.36 4.43 -8.15
C GLY A 137 4.29 3.38 -8.76
N ALA A 138 3.79 2.63 -9.73
CA ALA A 138 4.58 1.73 -10.56
C ALA A 138 3.89 1.43 -11.88
N ASN A 139 4.72 1.35 -12.94
CA ASN A 139 4.31 0.82 -14.22
C ASN A 139 4.93 -0.56 -14.42
N ILE A 140 4.13 -1.52 -14.87
CA ILE A 140 4.58 -2.92 -15.10
C ILE A 140 5.62 -3.09 -16.21
N TRP A 141 5.88 -2.04 -16.98
CA TRP A 141 6.89 -2.02 -18.04
C TRP A 141 8.14 -1.23 -17.64
N HIS A 142 8.12 -0.59 -16.46
CA HIS A 142 9.25 0.15 -15.93
C HIS A 142 9.99 -0.69 -14.91
N HIS A 143 11.24 -1.00 -15.22
CA HIS A 143 12.07 -1.83 -14.37
C HIS A 143 13.44 -1.19 -14.17
N GLN A 144 13.95 -1.30 -12.95
CA GLN A 144 15.28 -0.88 -12.58
C GLN A 144 15.91 -1.91 -11.68
N GLN A 145 16.95 -2.58 -12.19
CA GLN A 145 17.79 -3.44 -11.37
C GLN A 145 18.57 -2.57 -10.38
N ASP A 146 18.74 -3.05 -9.17
CA ASP A 146 19.48 -2.33 -8.12
C ASP A 146 18.96 -0.90 -7.84
N VAL A 147 17.66 -0.78 -7.54
CA VAL A 147 17.03 0.51 -7.20
C VAL A 147 17.54 1.00 -5.85
N GLN A 148 18.21 2.17 -5.84
CA GLN A 148 18.80 2.77 -4.65
C GLN A 148 18.06 4.01 -4.13
N SER A 149 17.20 4.61 -4.95
CA SER A 149 16.49 5.86 -4.62
C SER A 149 15.12 5.95 -5.27
N ALA A 150 14.27 6.79 -4.69
CA ALA A 150 12.95 7.10 -5.23
C ALA A 150 13.04 7.68 -6.64
N PRO A 151 12.16 7.28 -7.56
CA PRO A 151 11.98 7.96 -8.83
C PRO A 151 11.37 9.35 -8.58
N LYS A 152 11.39 10.20 -9.60
CA LYS A 152 10.58 11.42 -9.58
C LYS A 152 9.10 11.05 -9.60
N THR A 153 8.36 11.46 -8.59
CA THR A 153 6.92 11.14 -8.45
C THR A 153 6.03 11.84 -9.47
N ASP A 154 6.49 12.96 -10.02
CA ASP A 154 5.89 13.69 -11.13
C ASP A 154 6.52 13.34 -12.49
N GLY A 155 7.42 12.35 -12.50
CA GLY A 155 8.12 11.87 -13.69
C GLY A 155 7.32 10.82 -14.47
N ILE A 156 7.89 10.41 -15.60
CA ILE A 156 7.31 9.40 -16.49
C ILE A 156 7.80 7.97 -16.19
N PHE A 157 8.79 7.80 -15.31
CA PHE A 157 9.42 6.51 -15.04
C PHE A 157 9.20 6.10 -13.58
N HIS A 158 8.34 5.09 -13.36
CA HIS A 158 7.98 4.54 -12.07
C HIS A 158 8.30 3.05 -12.03
N PRO A 159 9.52 2.65 -11.62
CA PRO A 159 9.92 1.24 -11.62
C PRO A 159 9.15 0.43 -10.57
N GLU A 160 8.70 -0.75 -10.98
CA GLU A 160 7.92 -1.66 -10.14
C GLU A 160 8.70 -2.10 -8.89
N GLU A 161 10.01 -2.23 -8.99
CA GLU A 161 10.90 -2.60 -7.91
C GLU A 161 10.87 -1.55 -6.77
N TRP A 162 10.75 -0.25 -7.11
CA TRP A 162 10.62 0.78 -6.08
C TRP A 162 9.29 0.70 -5.33
N GLN A 163 8.19 0.46 -6.04
CA GLN A 163 6.90 0.23 -5.40
C GLN A 163 7.00 -0.90 -4.38
N ALA A 164 7.61 -2.02 -4.77
CA ALA A 164 7.80 -3.17 -3.89
C ALA A 164 8.58 -2.79 -2.61
N ILE A 165 9.71 -2.07 -2.74
CA ILE A 165 10.54 -1.61 -1.61
C ILE A 165 9.73 -0.69 -0.67
N VAL A 166 8.97 0.25 -1.23
CA VAL A 166 8.13 1.16 -0.44
C VAL A 166 7.11 0.37 0.37
N HIS A 167 6.38 -0.55 -0.26
CA HIS A 167 5.38 -1.35 0.43
C HIS A 167 5.98 -2.27 1.51
N GLU A 168 7.10 -2.93 1.24
CA GLU A 168 7.82 -3.77 2.19
C GLU A 168 8.21 -2.98 3.45
N GLN A 169 8.89 -1.86 3.27
CA GLN A 169 9.45 -1.08 4.39
C GLN A 169 8.36 -0.32 5.15
N ASN A 170 7.37 0.25 4.45
CA ASN A 170 6.24 0.91 5.10
C ASN A 170 5.43 -0.08 5.94
N TYR A 171 5.08 -1.23 5.36
CA TYR A 171 4.31 -2.24 6.09
C TYR A 171 5.07 -2.77 7.30
N ARG A 172 6.39 -2.97 7.21
CA ARG A 172 7.24 -3.34 8.35
C ARG A 172 7.15 -2.29 9.47
N GLY A 173 7.24 -1.01 9.13
CA GLY A 173 7.10 0.08 10.09
C GLY A 173 5.74 0.09 10.79
N ILE A 174 4.68 -0.17 10.02
CA ILE A 174 3.30 -0.25 10.50
C ILE A 174 3.10 -1.47 11.40
N SER A 175 3.40 -2.66 10.89
CA SER A 175 3.12 -3.94 11.58
C SER A 175 3.93 -4.14 12.86
N SER A 176 5.08 -3.47 12.99
CA SER A 176 5.90 -3.49 14.20
C SER A 176 5.48 -2.48 15.27
N SER A 177 4.34 -1.78 15.10
CA SER A 177 3.87 -0.72 15.99
C SER A 177 2.53 -1.10 16.62
N ASP A 178 2.53 -1.54 17.87
CA ASP A 178 1.37 -2.10 18.58
C ASP A 178 0.19 -1.14 18.73
N PHE A 179 0.44 0.18 18.66
CA PHE A 179 -0.58 1.22 18.72
C PHE A 179 -1.23 1.52 17.35
N VAL A 180 -0.77 0.90 16.27
CA VAL A 180 -1.42 1.03 14.95
C VAL A 180 -2.51 -0.02 14.84
N TRP A 181 -3.78 0.41 14.94
CA TRP A 181 -4.92 -0.48 14.91
C TRP A 181 -5.33 -0.93 13.50
N GLY A 182 -4.82 -0.30 12.45
CA GLY A 182 -5.11 -0.68 11.07
C GLY A 182 -4.30 0.09 10.04
N SER A 183 -4.28 -0.44 8.82
CA SER A 183 -3.68 0.23 7.68
C SER A 183 -4.39 -0.09 6.38
N PHE A 184 -4.41 0.86 5.46
CA PHE A 184 -5.03 0.73 4.14
C PHE A 184 -4.04 1.14 3.06
N VAL A 185 -3.83 0.25 2.12
CA VAL A 185 -2.95 0.51 0.98
C VAL A 185 -3.65 1.44 -0.02
N TRP A 186 -2.96 2.45 -0.48
CA TRP A 186 -3.38 3.23 -1.63
C TRP A 186 -2.54 2.84 -2.85
N ASN A 187 -3.03 2.01 -3.75
CA ASN A 187 -4.41 1.60 -3.89
C ASN A 187 -4.47 0.13 -4.36
N MET A 188 -5.65 -0.49 -4.37
CA MET A 188 -5.78 -1.86 -4.90
C MET A 188 -5.61 -1.89 -6.43
N PHE A 189 -6.14 -0.91 -7.14
CA PHE A 189 -6.12 -0.85 -8.60
C PHE A 189 -5.59 0.48 -9.10
N ASP A 190 -4.87 0.48 -10.22
CA ASP A 190 -4.69 1.70 -10.99
C ASP A 190 -6.04 2.24 -11.42
N PHE A 191 -6.21 3.55 -11.42
CA PHE A 191 -7.50 4.18 -11.73
C PHE A 191 -7.35 5.49 -12.48
N ALA A 192 -8.40 5.87 -13.23
CA ALA A 192 -8.42 7.13 -13.95
C ALA A 192 -8.43 8.32 -12.99
N SER A 193 -7.57 9.30 -13.24
CA SER A 193 -7.44 10.53 -12.47
C SER A 193 -7.03 11.67 -13.41
N ALA A 194 -7.99 12.46 -13.87
CA ALA A 194 -7.80 13.45 -14.91
C ALA A 194 -6.73 14.51 -14.59
N SER A 195 -6.48 14.78 -13.31
CA SER A 195 -5.48 15.75 -12.85
C SER A 195 -4.05 15.18 -12.76
N ARG A 196 -3.86 13.88 -12.99
CA ARG A 196 -2.54 13.23 -12.88
C ARG A 196 -1.78 13.35 -14.19
N ASN A 197 -0.54 13.85 -14.08
CA ASN A 197 0.43 13.93 -15.18
C ASN A 197 1.72 13.18 -14.82
N GLU A 198 1.64 12.25 -13.91
CA GLU A 198 2.75 11.39 -13.45
C GLU A 198 2.63 9.99 -14.06
N GLY A 199 3.76 9.30 -14.17
CA GLY A 199 3.82 8.05 -14.94
C GLY A 199 3.81 8.30 -16.46
N ASP A 200 3.81 7.25 -17.25
CA ASP A 200 3.85 7.34 -18.73
C ASP A 200 2.46 7.37 -19.37
N ILE A 201 1.40 7.27 -18.58
CA ILE A 201 0.01 7.33 -19.03
C ILE A 201 -0.69 8.52 -18.38
N LEU A 202 -0.97 9.55 -19.17
CA LEU A 202 -1.68 10.74 -18.71
C LEU A 202 -3.09 10.39 -18.21
N GLY A 203 -3.50 11.03 -17.11
CA GLY A 203 -4.82 10.81 -16.52
C GLY A 203 -4.96 9.47 -15.79
N LEU A 204 -3.86 8.82 -15.43
CA LEU A 204 -3.83 7.59 -14.65
C LEU A 204 -3.14 7.80 -13.31
N ASN A 205 -3.73 7.30 -12.24
CA ASN A 205 -3.01 7.06 -10.98
C ASN A 205 -2.49 5.62 -10.99
N ASP A 206 -1.19 5.45 -10.98
CA ASP A 206 -0.49 4.17 -11.12
C ASP A 206 -0.08 3.52 -9.77
N LYS A 207 -0.66 4.01 -8.65
CA LYS A 207 -0.39 3.45 -7.31
C LYS A 207 -1.10 2.12 -7.01
N GLY A 208 -1.84 1.59 -7.96
CA GLY A 208 -2.49 0.29 -7.82
C GLY A 208 -1.50 -0.85 -7.61
N LEU A 209 -1.90 -1.82 -6.79
CA LEU A 209 -1.22 -3.12 -6.70
C LEU A 209 -1.55 -4.00 -7.92
N VAL A 210 -2.59 -3.64 -8.65
CA VAL A 210 -3.09 -4.33 -9.86
C VAL A 210 -3.35 -3.28 -10.92
N THR A 211 -3.07 -3.60 -12.17
CA THR A 211 -3.28 -2.70 -13.31
C THR A 211 -4.73 -2.25 -13.49
N TYR A 212 -4.92 -1.14 -14.21
CA TYR A 212 -6.24 -0.54 -14.49
C TYR A 212 -7.24 -1.53 -15.07
N ASP A 213 -6.80 -2.39 -16.00
CA ASP A 213 -7.60 -3.42 -16.65
C ASP A 213 -7.85 -4.67 -15.79
N ARG A 214 -7.33 -4.70 -14.57
CA ARG A 214 -7.44 -5.79 -13.58
C ARG A 214 -6.71 -7.09 -13.96
N LYS A 215 -5.88 -7.08 -14.99
CA LYS A 215 -5.27 -8.31 -15.52
C LYS A 215 -3.93 -8.65 -14.89
N VAL A 216 -3.13 -7.64 -14.53
CA VAL A 216 -1.78 -7.87 -14.03
C VAL A 216 -1.66 -7.44 -12.57
N LYS A 217 -1.27 -8.38 -11.73
CA LYS A 217 -0.87 -8.14 -10.34
C LYS A 217 0.60 -7.72 -10.35
N LYS A 218 0.91 -6.59 -9.71
CA LYS A 218 2.28 -6.11 -9.52
C LYS A 218 2.97 -6.89 -8.39
N ASP A 219 4.29 -6.82 -8.28
CA ASP A 219 5.03 -7.56 -7.26
C ASP A 219 4.56 -7.22 -5.83
N ALA A 220 4.25 -5.95 -5.55
CA ALA A 220 3.71 -5.52 -4.27
C ALA A 220 2.36 -6.18 -3.90
N PHE A 221 1.55 -6.62 -4.87
CA PHE A 221 0.36 -7.41 -4.59
C PHE A 221 0.73 -8.74 -3.93
N TYR A 222 1.73 -9.43 -4.47
CA TYR A 222 2.16 -10.74 -3.96
C TYR A 222 2.87 -10.62 -2.62
N PHE A 223 3.53 -9.48 -2.35
CA PHE A 223 4.03 -9.17 -1.01
C PHE A 223 2.90 -9.23 0.02
N TYR A 224 1.81 -8.48 -0.18
CA TYR A 224 0.67 -8.51 0.73
C TYR A 224 -0.05 -9.85 0.75
N GLN A 225 -0.18 -10.50 -0.40
CA GLN A 225 -0.79 -11.83 -0.44
C GLN A 225 -0.01 -12.82 0.42
N SER A 226 1.32 -12.79 0.38
CA SER A 226 2.15 -13.67 1.20
C SER A 226 2.14 -13.30 2.70
N ALA A 227 1.96 -12.00 3.02
CA ALA A 227 1.90 -11.51 4.40
C ALA A 227 0.54 -11.74 5.07
N TRP A 228 -0.58 -11.68 4.31
CA TRP A 228 -1.92 -11.66 4.88
C TRP A 228 -2.74 -12.92 4.62
N SER A 229 -2.36 -13.74 3.64
CA SER A 229 -3.13 -14.93 3.27
C SER A 229 -2.72 -16.16 4.08
N GLU A 230 -3.70 -16.93 4.51
CA GLU A 230 -3.49 -18.29 5.03
C GLU A 230 -3.20 -19.29 3.89
N SER A 231 -3.70 -19.00 2.69
CA SER A 231 -3.42 -19.82 1.49
C SER A 231 -1.95 -19.75 1.12
N PRO A 232 -1.39 -20.84 0.59
CA PRO A 232 0.01 -20.86 0.17
C PRO A 232 0.30 -19.84 -0.93
N VAL A 233 1.43 -19.14 -0.82
CA VAL A 233 1.92 -18.15 -1.78
C VAL A 233 3.40 -18.39 -2.04
N LEU A 234 3.77 -18.41 -3.33
CA LEU A 234 5.15 -18.44 -3.79
C LEU A 234 5.24 -17.58 -5.05
N HIS A 235 6.02 -16.52 -5.01
CA HIS A 235 6.14 -15.58 -6.12
C HIS A 235 7.56 -15.05 -6.26
N ILE A 236 8.19 -15.33 -7.39
CA ILE A 236 9.46 -14.74 -7.80
C ILE A 236 9.17 -13.30 -8.25
N THR A 237 9.89 -12.32 -7.70
CA THR A 237 9.73 -10.91 -8.11
C THR A 237 10.46 -10.59 -9.40
N SER A 238 10.17 -9.40 -9.97
CA SER A 238 10.84 -8.87 -11.17
C SER A 238 10.82 -9.83 -12.37
N LYS A 239 9.77 -10.65 -12.50
CA LYS A 239 9.62 -11.59 -13.64
C LYS A 239 9.51 -10.88 -14.97
N ARG A 240 8.96 -9.65 -14.98
CA ARG A 240 8.76 -8.84 -16.20
C ARG A 240 10.03 -8.13 -16.65
N ASP A 241 10.99 -7.92 -15.75
CA ASP A 241 12.33 -7.43 -16.11
C ASP A 241 13.16 -8.56 -16.71
N ILE A 242 12.82 -8.94 -17.95
CA ILE A 242 13.41 -10.08 -18.62
C ILE A 242 14.88 -9.82 -18.98
N ALA A 243 15.21 -8.58 -19.36
CA ALA A 243 16.51 -8.21 -19.89
C ALA A 243 17.49 -7.84 -18.76
N ARG A 244 18.32 -8.78 -18.33
CA ARG A 244 19.32 -8.57 -17.30
C ARG A 244 20.61 -8.01 -17.87
N ARG A 245 21.24 -7.10 -17.13
CA ARG A 245 22.45 -6.39 -17.58
C ARG A 245 23.69 -6.78 -16.79
N GLU A 246 23.51 -7.26 -15.54
CA GLU A 246 24.59 -7.67 -14.69
C GLU A 246 24.66 -9.21 -14.56
N PRO A 247 25.87 -9.77 -14.57
CA PRO A 247 26.09 -11.22 -14.55
C PRO A 247 25.75 -11.86 -13.19
N ALA A 248 25.53 -11.07 -12.16
CA ALA A 248 25.06 -11.49 -10.87
C ALA A 248 23.91 -10.58 -10.41
N THR A 249 22.91 -11.16 -9.80
CA THR A 249 21.71 -10.43 -9.33
C THR A 249 21.18 -11.04 -8.06
N ASP A 250 20.54 -10.25 -7.22
CA ASP A 250 19.75 -10.76 -6.12
C ASP A 250 18.42 -11.30 -6.67
N ILE A 251 17.99 -12.45 -6.16
CA ILE A 251 16.69 -13.02 -6.49
C ILE A 251 15.82 -12.97 -5.25
N LYS A 252 14.75 -12.17 -5.32
CA LYS A 252 13.78 -12.02 -4.24
C LYS A 252 12.51 -12.82 -4.52
N ILE A 253 12.01 -13.48 -3.47
CA ILE A 253 10.78 -14.26 -3.51
C ILE A 253 9.87 -13.81 -2.36
N TYR A 254 8.59 -13.61 -2.64
CA TYR A 254 7.56 -13.48 -1.61
C TYR A 254 6.89 -14.82 -1.36
N SER A 255 6.91 -15.28 -0.12
CA SER A 255 6.31 -16.55 0.22
C SER A 255 5.96 -16.68 1.70
N ASN A 256 4.85 -17.37 1.96
CA ASN A 256 4.45 -17.84 3.28
C ASN A 256 4.63 -19.36 3.44
N CYS A 257 5.39 -19.99 2.56
CA CYS A 257 5.71 -21.44 2.65
C CYS A 257 6.83 -21.70 3.65
N ASP A 258 6.87 -22.92 4.18
CA ASP A 258 7.84 -23.33 5.20
C ASP A 258 9.21 -23.65 4.58
N HIS A 259 9.22 -24.43 3.51
CA HIS A 259 10.42 -24.87 2.79
C HIS A 259 10.40 -24.32 1.38
N ILE A 260 11.43 -23.56 1.01
CA ILE A 260 11.53 -22.94 -0.30
C ILE A 260 12.92 -23.22 -0.87
N HIS A 261 12.95 -23.69 -2.10
CA HIS A 261 14.15 -23.94 -2.89
C HIS A 261 14.15 -23.09 -4.13
N LEU A 262 15.31 -22.56 -4.48
CA LEU A 262 15.53 -21.81 -5.71
C LEU A 262 16.57 -22.54 -6.56
N LYS A 263 16.28 -22.71 -7.84
CA LYS A 263 17.20 -23.20 -8.84
C LYS A 263 17.34 -22.20 -9.98
N VAL A 264 18.57 -22.04 -10.46
CA VAL A 264 18.87 -21.27 -11.66
C VAL A 264 19.57 -22.22 -12.64
N ASN A 265 19.00 -22.39 -13.83
CA ASN A 265 19.48 -23.35 -14.83
C ASN A 265 19.64 -24.78 -14.29
N GLY A 266 18.78 -25.20 -13.38
CA GLY A 266 18.82 -26.53 -12.73
C GLY A 266 19.79 -26.62 -11.54
N GLN A 267 20.61 -25.62 -11.28
CA GLN A 267 21.54 -25.60 -10.14
C GLN A 267 20.87 -24.99 -8.91
N ASP A 268 20.99 -25.64 -7.78
CA ASP A 268 20.48 -25.15 -6.49
C ASP A 268 21.26 -23.91 -6.04
N CYS A 269 20.54 -22.88 -5.60
CA CYS A 269 21.13 -21.60 -5.16
C CYS A 269 21.41 -21.55 -3.66
N GLY A 270 21.24 -22.65 -2.92
CA GLY A 270 21.44 -22.70 -1.48
C GLY A 270 20.34 -22.00 -0.69
N HIS A 271 20.72 -21.43 0.45
CA HIS A 271 19.77 -20.80 1.39
C HIS A 271 19.64 -19.31 1.19
N PRO A 272 18.42 -18.75 1.28
CA PRO A 272 18.19 -17.30 1.24
C PRO A 272 18.46 -16.65 2.60
N ASP A 273 18.70 -15.34 2.56
CA ASP A 273 18.36 -14.47 3.68
C ASP A 273 16.84 -14.38 3.77
N ARG A 274 16.28 -14.66 4.93
CA ARG A 274 14.84 -14.64 5.14
C ARG A 274 14.45 -13.64 6.21
N GLU A 275 13.50 -12.77 5.87
CA GLU A 275 12.86 -11.89 6.81
C GLU A 275 11.35 -11.97 6.57
N ASP A 276 10.64 -12.58 7.51
CA ASP A 276 9.19 -12.88 7.42
C ASP A 276 8.83 -13.62 6.12
N ASN A 277 8.07 -12.96 5.24
CA ASN A 277 7.62 -13.46 3.96
C ASN A 277 8.51 -13.06 2.77
N ILE A 278 9.65 -12.43 3.02
CA ILE A 278 10.64 -12.00 2.03
C ILE A 278 11.86 -12.92 2.12
N LEU A 279 12.22 -13.51 1.00
CA LEU A 279 13.41 -14.36 0.87
C LEU A 279 14.31 -13.79 -0.22
N ILE A 280 15.60 -13.65 0.06
CA ILE A 280 16.55 -13.07 -0.89
C ILE A 280 17.79 -13.99 -1.02
N TRP A 281 18.01 -14.48 -2.22
CA TRP A 281 19.26 -15.14 -2.60
C TRP A 281 20.19 -14.07 -3.18
N LYS A 282 21.32 -13.86 -2.51
CA LYS A 282 22.29 -12.81 -2.88
C LYS A 282 23.26 -13.26 -3.97
N ASN A 283 23.60 -12.33 -4.87
CA ASN A 283 24.66 -12.51 -5.87
C ASN A 283 24.52 -13.78 -6.71
N VAL A 284 23.32 -14.16 -7.11
CA VAL A 284 23.08 -15.34 -7.94
C VAL A 284 23.63 -15.10 -9.34
N SER A 285 24.51 -15.98 -9.79
CA SER A 285 25.17 -15.87 -11.10
C SER A 285 24.24 -16.25 -12.25
N LEU A 286 24.22 -15.42 -13.27
CA LEU A 286 23.52 -15.67 -14.53
C LEU A 286 24.52 -15.99 -15.64
N LYS A 287 24.22 -16.96 -16.49
CA LYS A 287 24.97 -17.20 -17.72
C LYS A 287 24.51 -16.25 -18.83
N LYS A 288 25.38 -15.96 -19.78
CA LYS A 288 25.04 -15.21 -20.98
C LYS A 288 23.86 -15.86 -21.73
N GLY A 289 22.91 -15.06 -22.19
CA GLY A 289 21.69 -15.52 -22.82
C GLY A 289 20.60 -15.95 -21.83
N GLU A 290 19.80 -16.93 -22.18
CA GLU A 290 18.62 -17.35 -21.38
C GLU A 290 19.02 -18.05 -20.09
N ASN A 291 18.41 -17.64 -19.00
CA ASN A 291 18.47 -18.26 -17.69
C ASN A 291 17.05 -18.64 -17.24
N ARG A 292 16.88 -19.87 -16.79
CA ARG A 292 15.65 -20.36 -16.21
C ARG A 292 15.71 -20.28 -14.68
N ILE A 293 14.79 -19.55 -14.11
CA ILE A 293 14.66 -19.36 -12.67
C ILE A 293 13.47 -20.18 -12.20
N GLU A 294 13.67 -21.06 -11.24
CA GLU A 294 12.64 -21.98 -10.76
C GLU A 294 12.61 -21.97 -9.24
N ALA A 295 11.47 -21.66 -8.67
CA ALA A 295 11.23 -21.76 -7.23
C ALA A 295 10.24 -22.89 -6.95
N SER A 296 10.45 -23.60 -5.86
CA SER A 296 9.50 -24.56 -5.30
C SER A 296 9.34 -24.31 -3.81
N GLY A 297 8.14 -24.53 -3.28
CA GLY A 297 7.85 -24.33 -1.87
C GLY A 297 6.72 -25.23 -1.41
N LYS A 298 6.63 -25.44 -0.10
CA LYS A 298 5.60 -26.26 0.52
C LYS A 298 5.00 -25.58 1.72
N LYS A 299 3.66 -25.63 1.84
CA LYS A 299 2.94 -25.20 3.03
C LYS A 299 1.94 -26.26 3.44
N GLY A 300 2.17 -26.91 4.57
CA GLY A 300 1.42 -28.09 4.98
C GLY A 300 1.54 -29.20 3.94
N THR A 301 0.44 -29.61 3.31
CA THR A 301 0.40 -30.66 2.27
C THR A 301 0.43 -30.10 0.84
N VAL A 302 0.45 -28.77 0.67
CA VAL A 302 0.35 -28.11 -0.64
C VAL A 302 1.75 -27.79 -1.16
N ASP A 303 2.10 -28.36 -2.31
CA ASP A 303 3.31 -28.02 -3.06
C ASP A 303 3.01 -26.91 -4.08
N LEU A 304 3.90 -25.93 -4.17
CA LEU A 304 3.84 -24.83 -5.13
C LEU A 304 5.12 -24.74 -5.94
N THR A 305 4.97 -24.31 -7.16
CA THR A 305 6.10 -23.94 -8.02
C THR A 305 5.85 -22.60 -8.67
N ASP A 306 6.92 -21.87 -8.93
CA ASP A 306 6.90 -20.62 -9.70
C ASP A 306 8.15 -20.55 -10.56
N GLN A 307 8.05 -19.95 -11.74
CA GLN A 307 9.18 -19.89 -12.67
C GLN A 307 9.14 -18.64 -13.53
N CYS A 308 10.32 -18.22 -13.99
CA CYS A 308 10.47 -17.19 -15.01
C CYS A 308 11.73 -17.44 -15.84
N LYS A 309 11.88 -16.64 -16.90
CA LYS A 309 13.07 -16.62 -17.74
C LYS A 309 13.65 -15.22 -17.75
N TRP A 310 14.97 -15.13 -17.53
CA TRP A 310 15.74 -13.91 -17.70
C TRP A 310 16.80 -14.11 -18.77
N VAL A 311 17.12 -13.02 -19.48
CA VAL A 311 18.13 -13.03 -20.53
C VAL A 311 19.25 -12.07 -20.17
N LEU A 312 20.43 -12.59 -19.83
CA LEU A 312 21.59 -11.75 -19.62
C LEU A 312 22.10 -11.25 -20.97
N LEU A 313 22.00 -9.93 -21.14
CA LEU A 313 22.45 -9.26 -22.35
C LEU A 313 23.96 -9.10 -22.38
N ASP A 314 24.53 -8.98 -23.60
CA ASP A 314 25.91 -8.57 -23.77
C ASP A 314 26.11 -7.14 -23.24
N LYS A 315 27.21 -6.91 -22.50
CA LYS A 315 27.63 -5.53 -22.20
C LYS A 315 27.85 -4.82 -23.56
N LYS A 316 27.03 -3.81 -23.83
CA LYS A 316 27.33 -2.94 -24.99
C LYS A 316 28.74 -2.39 -24.81
N LYS A 317 29.62 -2.65 -25.78
CA LYS A 317 30.96 -2.08 -25.87
C LYS A 317 30.87 -0.56 -25.95
#